data_111112248de03ec3417ee8222cc32c6c
#
_entry.id   111112248de03ec3417ee8222cc32c6c
#
_cell.length_a   1.000
_cell.length_b   1.000
_cell.length_c   1.000
_cell.angle_alpha   90.00
_cell.angle_beta   90.00
_cell.angle_gamma   90.00
#
_symmetry.space_group_name_H-M   'P 1'
#
loop_
_entity.id
_entity.type
_entity.pdbx_description
1 polymer ?
#
loop_
_entity_poly.entity_id
_entity_poly.type
_entity_poly.pdbx_seq_one_letter_code
_entity_poly.pdbx_strand_id
1 'polypeptide(L)'
;MSRYMLAAFSKPTEGREAEYNSWYNNIHLPEVLTVPGFSSAQRFKVQVPMVGEMPGRYLALYQMEADSPEAVAAAKQALMTANTQRSDAIDRGNGSFIGVFERFGPGQTVPGAKAGAFRMVSIAQPCEGREGEYDEWYEGLHMPEVLTLPHMVSGQRYKLHDALMPGIDISSFALYEMAANSVEEARETLKAMATANLAKSTTAIREKTRAAVLEACSDRVMAQKNKAPA
;
A
#
# COMPACT_ATOMS: atom_id res chain seq x y z
N MET A 1 -9.68 -7.88 -9.58
CA MET A 1 -8.98 -6.90 -8.72
C MET A 1 -9.29 -5.51 -9.23
N SER A 2 -9.52 -4.56 -8.34
CA SER A 2 -9.78 -3.17 -8.71
C SER A 2 -8.59 -2.56 -9.46
N ARG A 3 -8.86 -1.68 -10.43
CA ARG A 3 -7.83 -0.96 -11.20
C ARG A 3 -7.12 0.08 -10.35
N TYR A 4 -7.84 0.71 -9.43
CA TYR A 4 -7.32 1.79 -8.59
C TYR A 4 -7.33 1.42 -7.11
N MET A 5 -6.39 1.98 -6.38
CA MET A 5 -6.22 1.81 -4.95
C MET A 5 -5.82 3.14 -4.32
N LEU A 6 -6.47 3.51 -3.22
CA LEU A 6 -5.99 4.61 -2.39
C LEU A 6 -5.10 4.03 -1.29
N ALA A 7 -3.89 4.55 -1.18
CA ALA A 7 -2.94 4.23 -0.13
C ALA A 7 -2.74 5.45 0.78
N ALA A 8 -2.96 5.26 2.08
CA ALA A 8 -2.82 6.29 3.09
C ALA A 8 -1.79 5.86 4.14
N PHE A 9 -0.62 6.51 4.11
CA PHE A 9 0.38 6.40 5.17
C PHE A 9 0.10 7.41 6.25
N SER A 10 0.14 6.98 7.50
CA SER A 10 -0.13 7.83 8.66
C SER A 10 0.58 7.33 9.91
N LYS A 11 0.62 8.18 10.93
CA LYS A 11 1.15 7.83 12.25
C LYS A 11 0.25 8.40 13.36
N PRO A 12 0.19 7.75 14.52
CA PRO A 12 -0.50 8.29 15.68
C PRO A 12 0.24 9.50 16.25
N THR A 13 -0.49 10.40 16.89
CA THR A 13 0.07 11.36 17.84
C THR A 13 0.78 10.59 18.96
N GLU A 14 1.92 11.09 19.40
CA GLU A 14 2.72 10.45 20.44
C GLU A 14 1.89 10.12 21.68
N GLY A 15 2.03 8.87 22.19
CA GLY A 15 1.29 8.36 23.34
C GLY A 15 -0.17 7.96 23.06
N ARG A 16 -0.72 8.24 21.87
CA ARG A 16 -2.15 7.99 21.57
C ARG A 16 -2.38 6.86 20.55
N GLU A 17 -1.44 5.90 20.45
CA GLU A 17 -1.52 4.82 19.45
C GLU A 17 -2.77 3.95 19.64
N ALA A 18 -3.16 3.64 20.88
CA ALA A 18 -4.36 2.83 21.17
C ALA A 18 -5.63 3.53 20.69
N GLU A 19 -5.78 4.82 20.98
CA GLU A 19 -6.91 5.64 20.57
C GLU A 19 -6.96 5.80 19.04
N TYR A 20 -5.82 6.07 18.41
CA TYR A 20 -5.68 6.14 16.96
C TYR A 20 -6.15 4.83 16.29
N ASN A 21 -5.73 3.67 16.81
CA ASN A 21 -6.12 2.37 16.26
C ASN A 21 -7.61 2.09 16.47
N SER A 22 -8.16 2.41 17.65
CA SER A 22 -9.58 2.27 17.93
C SER A 22 -10.43 3.11 17.00
N TRP A 23 -10.10 4.41 16.88
CA TRP A 23 -10.81 5.31 15.97
C TRP A 23 -10.70 4.85 14.51
N TYR A 24 -9.51 4.50 14.07
CA TYR A 24 -9.27 4.15 12.67
C TYR A 24 -10.04 2.88 12.28
N ASN A 25 -9.97 1.83 13.12
CA ASN A 25 -10.60 0.54 12.81
C ASN A 25 -12.14 0.57 12.98
N ASN A 26 -12.63 1.24 13.99
CA ASN A 26 -14.05 1.15 14.38
C ASN A 26 -14.91 2.28 13.81
N ILE A 27 -14.29 3.39 13.39
CA ILE A 27 -14.99 4.58 12.90
C ILE A 27 -14.53 4.91 11.47
N HIS A 28 -13.25 5.25 11.29
CA HIS A 28 -12.79 5.84 10.04
C HIS A 28 -12.85 4.86 8.84
N LEU A 29 -12.39 3.61 9.00
CA LEU A 29 -12.50 2.62 7.91
C LEU A 29 -13.95 2.37 7.49
N PRO A 30 -14.90 2.08 8.42
CA PRO A 30 -16.31 1.94 8.08
C PRO A 30 -16.90 3.17 7.38
N GLU A 31 -16.61 4.38 7.89
CA GLU A 31 -17.11 5.62 7.30
C GLU A 31 -16.62 5.84 5.86
N VAL A 32 -15.32 5.65 5.60
CA VAL A 32 -14.78 5.77 4.24
C VAL A 32 -15.43 4.75 3.30
N LEU A 33 -15.77 3.55 3.79
CA LEU A 33 -16.44 2.52 3.00
C LEU A 33 -17.92 2.79 2.73
N THR A 34 -18.53 3.81 3.36
CA THR A 34 -19.84 4.32 2.95
C THR A 34 -19.77 5.26 1.74
N VAL A 35 -18.59 5.78 1.44
CA VAL A 35 -18.38 6.70 0.31
C VAL A 35 -18.45 5.91 -0.99
N PRO A 36 -19.24 6.35 -1.98
CA PRO A 36 -19.28 5.70 -3.29
C PRO A 36 -17.90 5.58 -3.94
N GLY A 37 -17.64 4.45 -4.56
CA GLY A 37 -16.38 4.17 -5.24
C GLY A 37 -15.33 3.45 -4.41
N PHE A 38 -15.61 3.12 -3.14
CA PHE A 38 -14.76 2.26 -2.32
C PHE A 38 -15.42 0.92 -2.05
N SER A 39 -14.66 -0.19 -2.15
CA SER A 39 -15.19 -1.55 -2.02
C SER A 39 -14.66 -2.31 -0.83
N SER A 40 -13.44 -2.08 -0.44
CA SER A 40 -12.86 -2.70 0.75
C SER A 40 -11.68 -1.89 1.27
N ALA A 41 -11.34 -2.11 2.54
CA ALA A 41 -10.18 -1.51 3.17
C ALA A 41 -9.50 -2.48 4.14
N GLN A 42 -8.19 -2.33 4.30
CA GLN A 42 -7.41 -3.05 5.30
C GLN A 42 -6.25 -2.18 5.77
N ARG A 43 -5.91 -2.29 7.05
CA ARG A 43 -4.78 -1.57 7.65
C ARG A 43 -3.62 -2.50 7.96
N PHE A 44 -2.42 -1.91 7.88
CA PHE A 44 -1.16 -2.59 8.14
C PHE A 44 -0.28 -1.69 9.02
N LYS A 45 0.52 -2.31 9.88
CA LYS A 45 1.54 -1.66 10.70
C LYS A 45 2.93 -2.05 10.22
N VAL A 46 3.83 -1.11 10.10
CA VAL A 46 5.25 -1.37 9.79
C VAL A 46 5.87 -2.17 10.92
N GLN A 47 6.38 -3.36 10.60
CA GLN A 47 7.03 -4.26 11.54
C GLN A 47 8.55 -4.29 11.36
N VAL A 48 9.01 -4.34 10.10
CA VAL A 48 10.43 -4.39 9.79
C VAL A 48 10.76 -3.38 8.70
N PRO A 49 11.42 -2.26 9.04
CA PRO A 49 11.96 -1.36 8.03
C PRO A 49 13.10 -2.05 7.27
N MET A 50 13.17 -1.84 5.95
CA MET A 50 14.17 -2.44 5.06
C MET A 50 15.07 -1.39 4.42
N VAL A 51 14.47 -0.40 3.75
CA VAL A 51 15.16 0.68 3.05
C VAL A 51 14.47 1.99 3.36
N GLY A 52 15.21 2.98 3.81
CA GLY A 52 14.68 4.31 4.16
C GLY A 52 13.58 4.27 5.21
N GLU A 53 13.05 5.41 5.54
CA GLU A 53 11.94 5.54 6.48
C GLU A 53 10.62 5.62 5.71
N MET A 54 9.65 4.76 6.05
CA MET A 54 8.31 4.80 5.45
C MET A 54 7.60 6.12 5.82
N PRO A 55 6.69 6.63 4.97
CA PRO A 55 6.00 7.89 5.21
C PRO A 55 5.14 7.90 6.49
N GLY A 56 4.89 6.75 7.07
CA GLY A 56 4.13 6.60 8.31
C GLY A 56 4.31 5.20 8.89
N ARG A 57 3.97 5.05 10.17
CA ARG A 57 4.02 3.75 10.88
C ARG A 57 2.88 2.81 10.47
N TYR A 58 1.83 3.36 9.88
CA TYR A 58 0.64 2.63 9.42
C TYR A 58 0.36 2.93 7.96
N LEU A 59 -0.16 1.93 7.27
CA LEU A 59 -0.66 2.01 5.91
C LEU A 59 -2.09 1.51 5.88
N ALA A 60 -3.02 2.31 5.36
CA ALA A 60 -4.35 1.86 5.01
C ALA A 60 -4.45 1.76 3.49
N LEU A 61 -4.92 0.61 3.01
CA LEU A 61 -5.19 0.35 1.59
C LEU A 61 -6.69 0.26 1.39
N TYR A 62 -7.21 1.09 0.50
CA TYR A 62 -8.61 1.09 0.10
C TYR A 62 -8.70 0.69 -1.37
N GLN A 63 -9.44 -0.37 -1.66
CA GLN A 63 -9.74 -0.76 -3.04
C GLN A 63 -10.86 0.14 -3.58
N MET A 64 -10.67 0.64 -4.80
CA MET A 64 -11.63 1.52 -5.44
C MET A 64 -12.38 0.76 -6.55
N GLU A 65 -13.70 0.87 -6.57
CA GLU A 65 -14.55 0.42 -7.69
C GLU A 65 -14.60 1.53 -8.76
N ALA A 66 -13.44 1.81 -9.35
CA ALA A 66 -13.30 2.78 -10.42
C ALA A 66 -12.56 2.11 -11.59
N ASP A 67 -13.04 2.30 -12.79
CA ASP A 67 -12.49 1.75 -14.02
C ASP A 67 -12.01 2.85 -14.99
N SER A 68 -12.26 4.10 -14.63
CA SER A 68 -11.83 5.27 -15.41
C SER A 68 -11.30 6.40 -14.49
N PRO A 69 -10.50 7.34 -15.04
CA PRO A 69 -10.05 8.52 -14.31
C PRO A 69 -11.22 9.38 -13.78
N GLU A 70 -12.32 9.46 -14.52
CA GLU A 70 -13.52 10.21 -14.12
C GLU A 70 -14.20 9.57 -12.91
N ALA A 71 -14.27 8.24 -12.86
CA ALA A 71 -14.78 7.50 -11.70
C ALA A 71 -13.88 7.70 -10.47
N VAL A 72 -12.56 7.75 -10.66
CA VAL A 72 -11.60 8.09 -9.59
C VAL A 72 -11.85 9.51 -9.09
N ALA A 73 -12.00 10.48 -9.99
CA ALA A 73 -12.25 11.87 -9.63
C ALA A 73 -13.56 12.03 -8.84
N ALA A 74 -14.63 11.32 -9.25
CA ALA A 74 -15.91 11.31 -8.55
C ALA A 74 -15.78 10.71 -7.14
N ALA A 75 -15.09 9.57 -6.97
CA ALA A 75 -14.86 8.94 -5.68
C ALA A 75 -14.02 9.83 -4.74
N LYS A 76 -12.98 10.50 -5.28
CA LYS A 76 -12.21 11.51 -4.55
C LYS A 76 -13.07 12.66 -4.06
N GLN A 77 -13.86 13.26 -4.96
CA GLN A 77 -14.76 14.37 -4.61
C GLN A 77 -15.75 13.93 -3.52
N ALA A 78 -16.32 12.74 -3.64
CA ALA A 78 -17.21 12.19 -2.63
C ALA A 78 -16.51 12.02 -1.28
N LEU A 79 -15.27 11.52 -1.27
CA LEU A 79 -14.47 11.38 -0.05
C LEU A 79 -14.14 12.74 0.59
N MET A 80 -13.78 13.74 -0.21
CA MET A 80 -13.44 15.08 0.29
C MET A 80 -14.65 15.81 0.89
N THR A 81 -15.87 15.53 0.38
CA THR A 81 -17.12 16.13 0.85
C THR A 81 -17.83 15.29 1.92
N ALA A 82 -17.38 14.05 2.13
CA ALA A 82 -17.94 13.19 3.16
C ALA A 82 -17.71 13.76 4.56
N ASN A 83 -18.74 13.73 5.39
CA ASN A 83 -18.64 14.15 6.79
C ASN A 83 -18.09 13.01 7.66
N THR A 84 -16.83 12.63 7.41
CA THR A 84 -16.15 11.60 8.21
C THR A 84 -15.69 12.19 9.55
N GLN A 85 -15.84 11.40 10.61
CA GLN A 85 -15.39 11.79 11.93
C GLN A 85 -13.86 11.96 11.95
N ARG A 86 -13.42 13.10 12.44
CA ARG A 86 -11.98 13.39 12.61
C ARG A 86 -11.51 12.97 14.00
N SER A 87 -10.23 12.60 14.09
CA SER A 87 -9.54 12.35 15.35
C SER A 87 -8.29 13.22 15.43
N ASP A 88 -7.96 13.70 16.61
CA ASP A 88 -6.69 14.36 16.94
C ASP A 88 -5.62 13.36 17.42
N ALA A 89 -5.99 12.07 17.52
CA ALA A 89 -5.03 10.98 17.73
C ALA A 89 -4.18 10.66 16.49
N ILE A 90 -4.54 11.20 15.31
CA ILE A 90 -3.71 11.11 14.11
C ILE A 90 -2.78 12.33 14.01
N ASP A 91 -1.48 12.09 13.87
CA ASP A 91 -0.53 13.15 13.58
C ASP A 91 -0.70 13.60 12.12
N ARG A 92 -1.13 14.84 11.93
CA ARG A 92 -1.33 15.48 10.61
C ARG A 92 -0.13 16.30 10.16
N GLY A 93 0.96 16.26 10.92
CA GLY A 93 2.22 16.92 10.58
C GLY A 93 3.01 16.16 9.51
N ASN A 94 4.31 16.41 9.45
CA ASN A 94 5.21 15.78 8.52
C ASN A 94 5.19 14.24 8.65
N GLY A 95 5.14 13.51 7.51
CA GLY A 95 5.20 12.06 7.47
C GLY A 95 3.86 11.37 7.21
N SER A 96 2.83 12.10 6.77
CA SER A 96 1.63 11.48 6.20
C SER A 96 1.64 11.64 4.68
N PHE A 97 1.21 10.62 3.98
CA PHE A 97 1.03 10.65 2.52
C PHE A 97 -0.26 9.94 2.15
N ILE A 98 -1.04 10.53 1.27
CA ILE A 98 -2.23 9.90 0.71
C ILE A 98 -2.17 10.04 -0.80
N GLY A 99 -2.23 8.93 -1.52
CA GLY A 99 -2.24 8.89 -2.97
C GLY A 99 -3.19 7.86 -3.53
N VAL A 100 -3.73 8.15 -4.70
CA VAL A 100 -4.42 7.18 -5.54
C VAL A 100 -3.42 6.59 -6.51
N PHE A 101 -3.38 5.28 -6.58
CA PHE A 101 -2.48 4.51 -7.43
C PHE A 101 -3.29 3.68 -8.42
N GLU A 102 -2.85 3.72 -9.67
CA GLU A 102 -3.38 2.87 -10.73
C GLU A 102 -2.54 1.60 -10.85
N ARG A 103 -3.20 0.46 -10.98
CA ARG A 103 -2.56 -0.83 -11.20
C ARG A 103 -1.74 -0.79 -12.48
N PHE A 104 -0.49 -1.24 -12.39
CA PHE A 104 0.43 -1.34 -13.51
C PHE A 104 0.90 -2.78 -13.71
N GLY A 105 0.88 -3.23 -14.95
CA GLY A 105 1.27 -4.60 -15.30
C GLY A 105 0.24 -5.68 -14.85
N PRO A 106 0.46 -6.93 -15.25
CA PRO A 106 -0.47 -8.04 -14.94
C PRO A 106 -0.41 -8.48 -13.48
N GLY A 107 0.69 -8.17 -12.79
CA GLY A 107 1.05 -8.79 -11.53
C GLY A 107 1.51 -10.23 -11.70
N GLN A 108 2.12 -10.79 -10.67
CA GLN A 108 2.66 -12.15 -10.68
C GLN A 108 2.26 -12.88 -9.41
N THR A 109 2.10 -14.18 -9.49
CA THR A 109 1.64 -15.01 -8.36
C THR A 109 2.41 -16.33 -8.34
N VAL A 110 2.80 -16.76 -7.15
CA VAL A 110 3.40 -18.08 -6.93
C VAL A 110 2.27 -19.12 -6.89
N PRO A 111 2.27 -20.13 -7.78
CA PRO A 111 1.21 -21.11 -7.83
C PRO A 111 1.01 -21.84 -6.50
N GLY A 112 -0.24 -21.95 -6.05
CA GLY A 112 -0.62 -22.67 -4.82
C GLY A 112 -0.32 -21.94 -3.51
N ALA A 113 0.40 -20.82 -3.55
CA ALA A 113 0.69 -20.05 -2.34
C ALA A 113 -0.54 -19.26 -1.87
N LYS A 114 -0.70 -19.09 -0.56
CA LYS A 114 -1.80 -18.34 0.06
C LYS A 114 -1.25 -17.22 0.92
N ALA A 115 -1.83 -16.03 0.78
CA ALA A 115 -1.44 -14.87 1.56
C ALA A 115 -1.78 -15.06 3.05
N GLY A 116 -0.81 -14.74 3.90
CA GLY A 116 -0.94 -14.60 5.35
C GLY A 116 -1.22 -13.14 5.75
N ALA A 117 -0.83 -12.81 6.98
CA ALA A 117 -1.04 -11.46 7.54
C ALA A 117 -0.03 -10.42 7.05
N PHE A 118 1.09 -10.83 6.45
CA PHE A 118 2.19 -9.93 6.12
C PHE A 118 2.16 -9.46 4.67
N ARG A 119 2.65 -8.24 4.49
CA ARG A 119 2.87 -7.60 3.19
C ARG A 119 4.27 -7.00 3.15
N MET A 120 4.93 -7.08 2.00
CA MET A 120 6.11 -6.25 1.75
C MET A 120 5.71 -5.13 0.81
N VAL A 121 6.07 -3.92 1.15
CA VAL A 121 5.79 -2.71 0.36
C VAL A 121 7.09 -2.06 -0.02
N SER A 122 7.21 -1.70 -1.29
CA SER A 122 8.27 -0.85 -1.80
C SER A 122 7.67 0.35 -2.52
N ILE A 123 8.17 1.54 -2.20
CA ILE A 123 7.82 2.79 -2.87
C ILE A 123 9.10 3.41 -3.42
N ALA A 124 9.05 3.94 -4.62
CA ALA A 124 10.21 4.47 -5.30
C ALA A 124 9.85 5.62 -6.25
N GLN A 125 10.87 6.41 -6.57
CA GLN A 125 10.84 7.37 -7.65
C GLN A 125 11.85 6.92 -8.71
N PRO A 126 11.41 6.53 -9.91
CA PRO A 126 12.32 6.34 -11.06
C PRO A 126 13.06 7.62 -11.42
N CYS A 127 14.23 7.46 -12.01
CA CYS A 127 14.95 8.59 -12.61
C CYS A 127 14.13 9.15 -13.77
N GLU A 128 14.06 10.48 -13.85
CA GLU A 128 13.37 11.18 -14.92
C GLU A 128 13.87 10.75 -16.31
N GLY A 129 12.93 10.42 -17.20
CA GLY A 129 13.21 9.94 -18.55
C GLY A 129 13.63 8.46 -18.63
N ARG A 130 13.74 7.75 -17.49
CA ARG A 130 14.10 6.33 -17.44
C ARG A 130 12.99 5.44 -16.84
N GLU A 131 11.77 5.94 -16.81
CA GLU A 131 10.61 5.24 -16.23
C GLU A 131 10.34 3.91 -16.97
N GLY A 132 10.49 3.90 -18.29
CA GLY A 132 10.33 2.69 -19.11
C GLY A 132 11.35 1.61 -18.77
N GLU A 133 12.64 1.97 -18.64
CA GLU A 133 13.69 1.04 -18.23
C GLU A 133 13.46 0.50 -16.81
N TYR A 134 12.98 1.35 -15.90
CA TYR A 134 12.62 0.94 -14.55
C TYR A 134 11.46 -0.07 -14.56
N ASP A 135 10.45 0.16 -15.40
CA ASP A 135 9.31 -0.73 -15.53
C ASP A 135 9.72 -2.09 -16.09
N GLU A 136 10.52 -2.12 -17.16
CA GLU A 136 11.04 -3.35 -17.76
C GLU A 136 11.89 -4.16 -16.78
N TRP A 137 12.80 -3.50 -16.06
CA TRP A 137 13.63 -4.11 -15.03
C TRP A 137 12.75 -4.70 -13.90
N TYR A 138 11.75 -3.95 -13.43
CA TYR A 138 10.94 -4.37 -12.30
C TYR A 138 10.04 -5.55 -12.64
N GLU A 139 9.32 -5.48 -13.76
CA GLU A 139 8.38 -6.53 -14.19
C GLU A 139 9.10 -7.77 -14.73
N GLY A 140 10.15 -7.57 -15.52
CA GLY A 140 10.83 -8.65 -16.21
C GLY A 140 11.89 -9.37 -15.40
N LEU A 141 12.46 -8.73 -14.39
CA LEU A 141 13.60 -9.27 -13.64
C LEU A 141 13.38 -9.22 -12.14
N HIS A 142 13.20 -8.04 -11.55
CA HIS A 142 13.21 -7.89 -10.10
C HIS A 142 12.02 -8.57 -9.41
N MET A 143 10.80 -8.38 -9.90
CA MET A 143 9.62 -9.02 -9.30
C MET A 143 9.67 -10.55 -9.41
N PRO A 144 10.01 -11.17 -10.56
CA PRO A 144 10.23 -12.60 -10.64
C PRO A 144 11.26 -13.11 -9.62
N GLU A 145 12.42 -12.43 -9.50
CA GLU A 145 13.45 -12.81 -8.52
C GLU A 145 12.94 -12.72 -7.08
N VAL A 146 12.25 -11.64 -6.71
CA VAL A 146 11.68 -11.48 -5.37
C VAL A 146 10.68 -12.59 -5.07
N LEU A 147 9.88 -13.01 -6.04
CA LEU A 147 8.88 -14.08 -5.86
C LEU A 147 9.47 -15.48 -5.71
N THR A 148 10.78 -15.68 -5.94
CA THR A 148 11.48 -16.93 -5.60
C THR A 148 11.85 -17.04 -4.13
N LEU A 149 11.78 -15.94 -3.37
CA LEU A 149 12.17 -15.93 -1.96
C LEU A 149 11.13 -16.67 -1.09
N PRO A 150 11.55 -17.22 0.06
CA PRO A 150 10.64 -17.88 1.00
C PRO A 150 9.44 -16.98 1.35
N HIS A 151 8.29 -17.59 1.56
CA HIS A 151 7.04 -16.94 1.97
C HIS A 151 6.47 -15.90 0.99
N MET A 152 7.03 -15.71 -0.20
CA MET A 152 6.43 -14.81 -1.19
C MET A 152 5.24 -15.50 -1.88
N VAL A 153 4.17 -14.74 -2.10
CA VAL A 153 2.90 -15.24 -2.67
C VAL A 153 2.57 -14.54 -3.96
N SER A 154 2.59 -13.24 -3.99
CA SER A 154 2.28 -12.44 -5.17
C SER A 154 2.98 -11.09 -5.13
N GLY A 155 3.11 -10.48 -6.30
CA GLY A 155 3.58 -9.11 -6.47
C GLY A 155 2.69 -8.34 -7.44
N GLN A 156 2.35 -7.12 -7.10
CA GLN A 156 1.62 -6.21 -7.97
C GLN A 156 2.20 -4.81 -7.86
N ARG A 157 2.44 -4.21 -9.02
CA ARG A 157 2.87 -2.81 -9.11
C ARG A 157 1.70 -1.88 -9.37
N TYR A 158 1.91 -0.64 -8.94
CA TYR A 158 1.01 0.48 -9.15
C TYR A 158 1.83 1.73 -9.46
N LYS A 159 1.26 2.63 -10.27
CA LYS A 159 1.79 3.97 -10.53
C LYS A 159 0.93 5.01 -9.86
N LEU A 160 1.55 6.06 -9.34
CA LEU A 160 0.82 7.18 -8.76
C LEU A 160 -0.04 7.82 -9.84
N HIS A 161 -1.35 7.84 -9.61
CA HIS A 161 -2.34 8.52 -10.44
C HIS A 161 -2.55 9.95 -9.96
N ASP A 162 -2.66 10.12 -8.62
CA ASP A 162 -2.90 11.42 -8.01
C ASP A 162 -2.46 11.43 -6.53
N ALA A 163 -1.84 12.51 -6.09
CA ALA A 163 -1.48 12.74 -4.69
C ALA A 163 -2.51 13.66 -4.02
N LEU A 164 -3.26 13.12 -3.03
CA LEU A 164 -4.23 13.89 -2.26
C LEU A 164 -3.56 14.69 -1.13
N MET A 165 -2.49 14.13 -0.57
CA MET A 165 -1.61 14.83 0.37
C MET A 165 -0.18 14.67 -0.14
N PRO A 166 0.38 15.72 -0.76
CA PRO A 166 1.77 15.72 -1.17
C PRO A 166 2.67 15.75 0.08
N GLY A 167 3.84 15.20 -0.01
CA GLY A 167 4.81 15.21 1.10
C GLY A 167 6.03 14.35 0.81
N ILE A 168 5.91 13.46 -0.17
CA ILE A 168 7.02 12.62 -0.63
C ILE A 168 6.94 12.45 -2.14
N ASP A 169 8.11 12.49 -2.78
CA ASP A 169 8.24 12.20 -4.21
C ASP A 169 8.27 10.68 -4.39
N ILE A 170 7.14 10.12 -4.75
CA ILE A 170 7.00 8.72 -5.16
C ILE A 170 6.05 8.64 -6.35
N SER A 171 6.39 7.81 -7.32
CA SER A 171 5.50 7.53 -8.45
C SER A 171 5.28 6.03 -8.67
N SER A 172 6.09 5.18 -8.01
CA SER A 172 5.98 3.72 -8.09
C SER A 172 5.70 3.13 -6.71
N PHE A 173 4.73 2.21 -6.66
CA PHE A 173 4.35 1.45 -5.49
C PHE A 173 4.28 -0.03 -5.87
N ALA A 174 4.96 -0.88 -5.12
CA ALA A 174 4.87 -2.33 -5.26
C ALA A 174 4.35 -2.94 -3.96
N LEU A 175 3.34 -3.79 -4.09
CA LEU A 175 2.73 -4.53 -3.01
C LEU A 175 2.97 -6.02 -3.24
N TYR A 176 3.61 -6.66 -2.28
CA TYR A 176 3.78 -8.11 -2.28
C TYR A 176 2.99 -8.72 -1.14
N GLU A 177 2.29 -9.80 -1.42
CA GLU A 177 1.67 -10.63 -0.41
C GLU A 177 2.65 -11.70 0.06
N MET A 178 2.62 -11.98 1.36
CA MET A 178 3.49 -12.98 1.99
C MET A 178 2.65 -14.04 2.69
N ALA A 179 3.10 -15.29 2.66
CA ALA A 179 2.51 -16.41 3.41
C ALA A 179 2.95 -16.43 4.89
N ALA A 180 3.84 -15.51 5.29
CA ALA A 180 4.33 -15.41 6.65
C ALA A 180 3.21 -15.19 7.67
N ASN A 181 3.27 -15.87 8.80
CA ASN A 181 2.32 -15.79 9.91
C ASN A 181 2.96 -15.22 11.19
N SER A 182 4.26 -14.94 11.15
CA SER A 182 5.00 -14.30 12.23
C SER A 182 6.05 -13.33 11.68
N VAL A 183 6.52 -12.43 12.54
CA VAL A 183 7.62 -11.50 12.21
C VAL A 183 8.91 -12.29 11.91
N GLU A 184 9.10 -13.42 12.58
CA GLU A 184 10.25 -14.30 12.40
C GLU A 184 10.26 -14.91 11.00
N GLU A 185 9.13 -15.44 10.52
CA GLU A 185 8.99 -15.95 9.14
C GLU A 185 9.20 -14.82 8.11
N ALA A 186 8.66 -13.64 8.37
CA ALA A 186 8.90 -12.49 7.51
C ALA A 186 10.39 -12.10 7.47
N ARG A 187 11.11 -12.21 8.59
CA ARG A 187 12.56 -11.98 8.68
C ARG A 187 13.37 -13.03 7.92
N GLU A 188 12.89 -14.27 7.80
CA GLU A 188 13.53 -15.29 6.95
C GLU A 188 13.56 -14.87 5.49
N THR A 189 12.46 -14.32 4.97
CA THR A 189 12.41 -13.72 3.62
C THR A 189 13.47 -12.62 3.47
N LEU A 190 13.61 -11.74 4.47
CA LEU A 190 14.58 -10.64 4.41
C LEU A 190 16.03 -11.15 4.49
N LYS A 191 16.32 -12.18 5.27
CA LYS A 191 17.64 -12.82 5.29
C LYS A 191 17.95 -13.46 3.94
N ALA A 192 16.99 -14.18 3.35
CA ALA A 192 17.15 -14.75 2.03
C ALA A 192 17.38 -13.66 0.97
N MET A 193 16.62 -12.55 1.03
CA MET A 193 16.80 -11.40 0.15
C MET A 193 18.19 -10.76 0.27
N ALA A 194 18.74 -10.66 1.48
CA ALA A 194 20.05 -10.06 1.72
C ALA A 194 21.20 -10.93 1.18
N THR A 195 20.99 -12.25 1.09
CA THR A 195 21.99 -13.21 0.58
C THR A 195 21.79 -13.53 -0.91
N ALA A 196 20.57 -13.33 -1.44
CA ALA A 196 20.29 -13.50 -2.84
C ALA A 196 20.96 -12.35 -3.64
N ASN A 197 21.56 -12.69 -4.76
CA ASN A 197 22.16 -11.71 -5.66
C ASN A 197 21.07 -11.12 -6.57
N LEU A 198 20.05 -10.47 -5.97
CA LEU A 198 18.96 -9.86 -6.71
C LEU A 198 19.47 -8.70 -7.56
N ALA A 199 18.91 -8.58 -8.75
CA ALA A 199 19.23 -7.49 -9.66
C ALA A 199 18.88 -6.13 -9.03
N LYS A 200 19.88 -5.23 -9.03
CA LYS A 200 19.72 -3.87 -8.50
C LYS A 200 19.34 -2.92 -9.61
N SER A 201 18.39 -2.04 -9.35
CA SER A 201 18.05 -0.97 -10.26
C SER A 201 19.15 0.10 -10.30
N THR A 202 19.46 0.57 -11.51
CA THR A 202 20.21 1.81 -11.75
C THR A 202 19.30 2.95 -12.19
N THR A 203 18.00 2.70 -12.25
CA THR A 203 16.98 3.60 -12.79
C THR A 203 16.01 4.13 -11.73
N ALA A 204 16.24 3.78 -10.45
CA ALA A 204 15.51 4.34 -9.31
C ALA A 204 16.40 5.29 -8.52
N ILE A 205 15.83 6.38 -8.03
CA ILE A 205 16.50 7.32 -7.13
C ILE A 205 16.59 6.66 -5.75
N ARG A 206 17.80 6.28 -5.35
CA ARG A 206 18.05 5.50 -4.14
C ARG A 206 17.52 6.18 -2.87
N GLU A 207 17.73 7.47 -2.74
CA GLU A 207 17.36 8.29 -1.58
C GLU A 207 15.84 8.46 -1.47
N LYS A 208 15.12 8.21 -2.58
CA LYS A 208 13.66 8.24 -2.65
C LYS A 208 13.02 6.83 -2.61
N THR A 209 13.85 5.78 -2.52
CA THR A 209 13.37 4.41 -2.39
C THR A 209 13.17 4.07 -0.92
N ARG A 210 12.00 3.50 -0.60
CA ARG A 210 11.66 3.01 0.75
C ARG A 210 11.01 1.66 0.64
N ALA A 211 11.30 0.79 1.60
CA ALA A 211 10.68 -0.53 1.66
C ALA A 211 10.54 -0.99 3.11
N ALA A 212 9.49 -1.73 3.39
CA ALA A 212 9.25 -2.32 4.69
C ALA A 212 8.38 -3.58 4.59
N VAL A 213 8.49 -4.42 5.59
CA VAL A 213 7.50 -5.47 5.87
C VAL A 213 6.47 -4.92 6.86
N LEU A 214 5.21 -5.13 6.54
CA LEU A 214 4.06 -4.69 7.31
C LEU A 214 3.20 -5.89 7.69
N GLU A 215 2.56 -5.82 8.84
CA GLU A 215 1.61 -6.81 9.34
C GLU A 215 0.20 -6.21 9.33
N ALA A 216 -0.80 -7.01 8.94
CA ALA A 216 -2.19 -6.61 9.04
C ALA A 216 -2.56 -6.32 10.50
N CYS A 217 -3.07 -5.13 10.78
CA CYS A 217 -3.52 -4.69 12.10
C CYS A 217 -5.03 -4.41 12.15
N SER A 218 -5.75 -4.82 11.11
CA SER A 218 -7.20 -4.92 11.05
C SER A 218 -7.61 -6.08 10.17
N ASP A 219 -8.82 -6.58 10.35
CA ASP A 219 -9.47 -7.39 9.34
C ASP A 219 -9.67 -6.56 8.06
N ARG A 220 -9.85 -7.27 6.93
CA ARG A 220 -10.33 -6.62 5.71
C ARG A 220 -11.81 -6.30 5.89
N VAL A 221 -12.15 -5.03 5.87
CA VAL A 221 -13.52 -4.53 5.92
C VAL A 221 -14.04 -4.37 4.49
N MET A 222 -15.26 -4.86 4.22
CA MET A 222 -15.93 -4.71 2.93
C MET A 222 -16.96 -3.59 3.01
N ALA A 223 -17.10 -2.82 1.95
CA ALA A 223 -18.21 -1.88 1.83
C ALA A 223 -19.53 -2.65 1.86
N GLN A 224 -20.50 -2.16 2.62
CA GLN A 224 -21.86 -2.69 2.57
C GLN A 224 -22.44 -2.32 1.20
N LYS A 225 -22.76 -3.33 0.39
CA LYS A 225 -23.50 -3.06 -0.86
C LYS A 225 -24.83 -2.46 -0.47
N ASN A 226 -25.03 -1.17 -0.75
CA ASN A 226 -26.34 -0.58 -0.64
C ASN A 226 -27.31 -1.45 -1.46
N LYS A 227 -28.27 -2.09 -0.77
CA LYS A 227 -29.43 -2.66 -1.47
C LYS A 227 -30.06 -1.48 -2.20
N ALA A 228 -30.10 -1.54 -3.54
CA ALA A 228 -30.88 -0.59 -4.31
C ALA A 228 -32.27 -0.49 -3.68
N PRO A 229 -32.83 0.70 -3.51
CA PRO A 229 -34.22 0.82 -3.06
C PRO A 229 -35.10 0.04 -4.05
N ALA A 230 -35.93 -0.81 -3.49
CA ALA A 230 -36.91 -1.63 -4.22
C ALA A 230 -37.92 -0.74 -4.94
#